data_0a8fe86e7ca9e378eb9345cd747903a8
#
_entry.id   0a8fe86e7ca9e378eb9345cd747903a8
#
_cell.length_a   1.000
_cell.length_b   1.000
_cell.length_c   1.000
_cell.angle_alpha   90.00
_cell.angle_beta   90.00
_cell.angle_gamma   90.00
#
_symmetry.space_group_name_H-M   'P 1'
#
loop_
_entity.id
_entity.type
_entity.pdbx_description
1 polymer ?
#
loop_
_entity_poly.entity_id
_entity_poly.type
_entity_poly.pdbx_seq_one_letter_code
_entity_poly.pdbx_strand_id
1 'polypeptide(L)'
;MTLRVAIADDSALLRRGLAALLEAEGMAVVCEAADAAELLACVDRELPDAAVVDIRMPPAFSTEGIEAAKEIRRRHPDIGVLLLSQYVETENAMSLFGGNPDGARGLGYLLKERVSDIDEFIDALRRVAAGGTAVDPDLVARMVSRPQGGRNMGEELSSRERDVLELMAEGRTNQAISRSLFLGERTVEAHIRSIFLKFNLRPEPEDHRRVLAVLSYLRAGGGH
;
A
#
# COMPACT_ATOMS: atom_id res chain seq x y z
N MET A 1 -31.37 9.08 2.92
CA MET A 1 -31.23 8.03 1.90
C MET A 1 -30.30 6.97 2.47
N THR A 2 -30.58 5.69 2.25
CA THR A 2 -29.72 4.59 2.66
C THR A 2 -28.50 4.54 1.72
N LEU A 3 -27.30 4.55 2.26
CA LEU A 3 -26.05 4.50 1.49
C LEU A 3 -25.93 3.13 0.81
N ARG A 4 -25.75 3.10 -0.50
CA ARG A 4 -25.58 1.89 -1.32
C ARG A 4 -24.10 1.59 -1.51
N VAL A 5 -23.65 0.41 -1.12
CA VAL A 5 -22.24 0.05 -1.09
C VAL A 5 -21.97 -1.22 -1.90
N ALA A 6 -20.94 -1.18 -2.75
CA ALA A 6 -20.34 -2.37 -3.34
C ALA A 6 -19.13 -2.80 -2.52
N ILE A 7 -18.88 -4.11 -2.41
CA ILE A 7 -17.73 -4.68 -1.70
C ILE A 7 -16.98 -5.60 -2.65
N ALA A 8 -15.65 -5.46 -2.70
CA ALA A 8 -14.77 -6.39 -3.40
C ALA A 8 -13.60 -6.82 -2.51
N ASP A 9 -13.52 -8.12 -2.26
CA ASP A 9 -12.45 -8.76 -1.49
C ASP A 9 -12.39 -10.24 -1.89
N ASP A 10 -11.22 -10.82 -2.09
CA ASP A 10 -11.09 -12.23 -2.47
C ASP A 10 -11.44 -13.19 -1.32
N SER A 11 -11.26 -12.73 -0.06
CA SER A 11 -11.65 -13.48 1.14
C SER A 11 -13.17 -13.48 1.33
N ALA A 12 -13.82 -14.59 1.06
CA ALA A 12 -15.25 -14.73 1.26
C ALA A 12 -15.70 -14.46 2.72
N LEU A 13 -14.83 -14.76 3.69
CA LEU A 13 -15.12 -14.51 5.11
C LEU A 13 -15.13 -13.00 5.39
N LEU A 14 -14.11 -12.28 4.95
CA LEU A 14 -14.02 -10.83 5.16
C LEU A 14 -15.13 -10.10 4.39
N ARG A 15 -15.36 -10.45 3.14
CA ARG A 15 -16.42 -9.88 2.31
C ARG A 15 -17.81 -9.99 2.96
N ARG A 16 -18.18 -11.19 3.44
CA ARG A 16 -19.45 -11.41 4.16
C ARG A 16 -19.49 -10.72 5.52
N GLY A 17 -18.35 -10.67 6.22
CA GLY A 17 -18.25 -9.94 7.49
C GLY A 17 -18.48 -8.44 7.29
N LEU A 18 -17.87 -7.84 6.26
CA LEU A 18 -18.08 -6.45 5.88
C LEU A 18 -19.55 -6.20 5.47
N ALA A 19 -20.14 -7.09 4.67
CA ALA A 19 -21.54 -6.97 4.27
C ALA A 19 -22.48 -6.93 5.49
N ALA A 20 -22.36 -7.89 6.40
CA ALA A 20 -23.14 -7.94 7.61
C ALA A 20 -22.95 -6.71 8.50
N LEU A 21 -21.71 -6.20 8.61
CA LEU A 21 -21.38 -4.99 9.36
C LEU A 21 -22.08 -3.76 8.75
N LEU A 22 -21.96 -3.55 7.44
CA LEU A 22 -22.54 -2.41 6.75
C LEU A 22 -24.07 -2.42 6.81
N GLU A 23 -24.69 -3.60 6.69
CA GLU A 23 -26.14 -3.77 6.83
C GLU A 23 -26.62 -3.46 8.26
N ALA A 24 -25.86 -3.89 9.28
CA ALA A 24 -26.14 -3.55 10.68
C ALA A 24 -26.09 -2.03 10.94
N GLU A 25 -25.22 -1.32 10.22
CA GLU A 25 -25.08 0.15 10.26
C GLU A 25 -26.09 0.89 9.35
N GLY A 26 -27.08 0.16 8.81
CA GLY A 26 -28.20 0.73 8.01
C GLY A 26 -27.81 1.09 6.58
N MET A 27 -26.74 0.54 6.04
CA MET A 27 -26.33 0.67 4.65
C MET A 27 -26.88 -0.48 3.81
N ALA A 28 -27.02 -0.30 2.50
CA ALA A 28 -27.47 -1.34 1.59
C ALA A 28 -26.26 -1.89 0.79
N VAL A 29 -25.87 -3.13 1.05
CA VAL A 29 -24.89 -3.81 0.23
C VAL A 29 -25.56 -4.26 -1.06
N VAL A 30 -25.19 -3.63 -2.19
CA VAL A 30 -25.80 -3.86 -3.50
C VAL A 30 -25.00 -4.83 -4.34
N CYS A 31 -23.75 -5.12 -3.92
CA CYS A 31 -22.85 -6.02 -4.62
C CYS A 31 -21.75 -6.57 -3.73
N GLU A 32 -21.49 -7.86 -3.89
CA GLU A 32 -20.32 -8.54 -3.37
C GLU A 32 -19.54 -9.15 -4.57
N ALA A 33 -18.29 -8.75 -4.75
CA ALA A 33 -17.40 -9.22 -5.80
C ALA A 33 -16.18 -9.93 -5.22
N ALA A 34 -15.69 -10.97 -5.87
CA ALA A 34 -14.49 -11.70 -5.47
C ALA A 34 -13.23 -11.23 -6.21
N ASP A 35 -13.41 -10.44 -7.28
CA ASP A 35 -12.34 -9.90 -8.09
C ASP A 35 -12.70 -8.54 -8.71
N ALA A 36 -11.72 -7.93 -9.37
CA ALA A 36 -11.85 -6.61 -10.00
C ALA A 36 -12.86 -6.60 -11.17
N ALA A 37 -12.95 -7.68 -11.93
CA ALA A 37 -13.85 -7.76 -13.09
C ALA A 37 -15.32 -7.83 -12.65
N GLU A 38 -15.61 -8.66 -11.65
CA GLU A 38 -16.95 -8.74 -11.03
C GLU A 38 -17.33 -7.39 -10.41
N LEU A 39 -16.40 -6.71 -9.72
CA LEU A 39 -16.63 -5.39 -9.13
C LEU A 39 -17.02 -4.37 -10.22
N LEU A 40 -16.23 -4.25 -11.29
CA LEU A 40 -16.49 -3.28 -12.35
C LEU A 40 -17.85 -3.53 -13.03
N ALA A 41 -18.17 -4.78 -13.35
CA ALA A 41 -19.46 -5.16 -13.91
C ALA A 41 -20.63 -4.82 -12.98
N CYS A 42 -20.42 -4.99 -11.68
CA CYS A 42 -21.43 -4.67 -10.69
C CYS A 42 -21.62 -3.16 -10.55
N VAL A 43 -20.53 -2.39 -10.44
CA VAL A 43 -20.58 -0.92 -10.35
C VAL A 43 -21.30 -0.31 -11.54
N ASP A 44 -21.02 -0.79 -12.76
CA ASP A 44 -21.69 -0.33 -13.98
C ASP A 44 -23.21 -0.62 -13.97
N ARG A 45 -23.65 -1.70 -13.34
CA ARG A 45 -25.06 -2.09 -13.26
C ARG A 45 -25.82 -1.40 -12.12
N GLU A 46 -25.23 -1.39 -10.94
CA GLU A 46 -25.91 -0.99 -9.69
C GLU A 46 -25.74 0.48 -9.35
N LEU A 47 -24.68 1.13 -9.86
CA LEU A 47 -24.32 2.51 -9.56
C LEU A 47 -24.38 2.79 -8.05
N PRO A 48 -23.51 2.17 -7.22
CA PRO A 48 -23.48 2.38 -5.77
C PRO A 48 -23.01 3.80 -5.44
N ASP A 49 -23.26 4.26 -4.21
CA ASP A 49 -22.72 5.53 -3.71
C ASP A 49 -21.24 5.41 -3.36
N ALA A 50 -20.83 4.20 -2.93
CA ALA A 50 -19.44 3.91 -2.63
C ALA A 50 -19.06 2.44 -2.91
N ALA A 51 -17.77 2.19 -3.11
CA ALA A 51 -17.18 0.87 -3.20
C ALA A 51 -16.07 0.69 -2.15
N VAL A 52 -16.11 -0.42 -1.40
CA VAL A 52 -15.04 -0.89 -0.53
C VAL A 52 -14.26 -1.95 -1.31
N VAL A 53 -12.97 -1.74 -1.52
CA VAL A 53 -12.18 -2.52 -2.48
C VAL A 53 -10.87 -2.98 -1.84
N ASP A 54 -10.64 -4.29 -1.80
CA ASP A 54 -9.33 -4.83 -1.48
C ASP A 54 -8.32 -4.49 -2.58
N ILE A 55 -7.11 -4.11 -2.20
CA ILE A 55 -6.05 -3.80 -3.16
C ILE A 55 -5.60 -5.05 -3.91
N ARG A 56 -5.46 -6.18 -3.21
CA ARG A 56 -4.88 -7.42 -3.73
C ARG A 56 -5.95 -8.46 -4.00
N MET A 57 -6.36 -8.54 -5.24
CA MET A 57 -7.36 -9.51 -5.70
C MET A 57 -6.81 -10.39 -6.84
N PRO A 58 -7.45 -11.52 -7.16
CA PRO A 58 -7.09 -12.31 -8.34
C PRO A 58 -7.07 -11.46 -9.64
N PRO A 59 -6.27 -11.84 -10.66
CA PRO A 59 -5.48 -13.07 -10.75
C PRO A 59 -4.05 -12.97 -10.18
N ALA A 60 -3.46 -11.78 -10.10
CA ALA A 60 -2.04 -11.64 -9.74
C ALA A 60 -1.81 -11.27 -8.27
N PHE A 61 -2.87 -10.91 -7.53
CA PHE A 61 -2.82 -10.50 -6.11
C PHE A 61 -1.81 -9.35 -5.85
N SER A 62 -1.80 -8.36 -6.74
CA SER A 62 -0.87 -7.24 -6.70
C SER A 62 -1.54 -5.88 -6.52
N THR A 63 -2.08 -5.30 -7.60
CA THR A 63 -2.67 -3.96 -7.63
C THR A 63 -4.03 -3.91 -8.32
N GLU A 64 -4.69 -5.05 -8.48
CA GLU A 64 -5.94 -5.17 -9.22
C GLU A 64 -7.03 -4.24 -8.66
N GLY A 65 -7.12 -4.12 -7.34
CA GLY A 65 -8.06 -3.21 -6.69
C GLY A 65 -7.75 -1.75 -6.95
N ILE A 66 -6.47 -1.38 -7.08
CA ILE A 66 -6.06 -0.02 -7.43
C ILE A 66 -6.47 0.31 -8.86
N GLU A 67 -6.24 -0.60 -9.79
CA GLU A 67 -6.62 -0.39 -11.19
C GLU A 67 -8.16 -0.35 -11.34
N ALA A 68 -8.89 -1.20 -10.60
CA ALA A 68 -10.34 -1.13 -10.53
C ALA A 68 -10.82 0.21 -9.96
N ALA A 69 -10.20 0.71 -8.89
CA ALA A 69 -10.51 2.02 -8.31
C ALA A 69 -10.31 3.16 -9.31
N LYS A 70 -9.20 3.16 -10.06
CA LYS A 70 -8.93 4.14 -11.12
C LYS A 70 -10.00 4.08 -12.22
N GLU A 71 -10.38 2.87 -12.62
CA GLU A 71 -11.38 2.66 -13.68
C GLU A 71 -12.78 3.06 -13.22
N ILE A 72 -13.20 2.75 -11.99
CA ILE A 72 -14.46 3.22 -11.39
C ILE A 72 -14.50 4.76 -11.43
N ARG A 73 -13.47 5.40 -10.94
CA ARG A 73 -13.41 6.87 -10.88
C ARG A 73 -13.41 7.53 -12.27
N ARG A 74 -12.81 6.86 -13.26
CA ARG A 74 -12.83 7.34 -14.65
C ARG A 74 -14.23 7.27 -15.28
N ARG A 75 -14.98 6.18 -15.00
CA ARG A 75 -16.34 5.98 -15.55
C ARG A 75 -17.41 6.69 -14.73
N HIS A 76 -17.27 6.67 -13.42
CA HIS A 76 -18.25 7.11 -12.43
C HIS A 76 -17.60 8.00 -11.38
N PRO A 77 -17.27 9.27 -11.70
CA PRO A 77 -16.51 10.15 -10.81
C PRO A 77 -17.20 10.49 -9.49
N ASP A 78 -18.50 10.28 -9.41
CA ASP A 78 -19.32 10.52 -8.21
C ASP A 78 -19.32 9.34 -7.23
N ILE A 79 -18.87 8.17 -7.64
CA ILE A 79 -18.78 6.99 -6.77
C ILE A 79 -17.53 7.11 -5.89
N GLY A 80 -17.72 7.09 -4.57
CA GLY A 80 -16.64 7.04 -3.62
C GLY A 80 -15.93 5.68 -3.63
N VAL A 81 -14.60 5.65 -3.51
CA VAL A 81 -13.85 4.40 -3.43
C VAL A 81 -12.99 4.38 -2.18
N LEU A 82 -13.23 3.41 -1.29
CA LEU A 82 -12.44 3.14 -0.09
C LEU A 82 -11.61 1.88 -0.31
N LEU A 83 -10.30 2.05 -0.47
CA LEU A 83 -9.35 0.96 -0.60
C LEU A 83 -8.98 0.38 0.77
N LEU A 84 -8.96 -0.94 0.86
CA LEU A 84 -8.46 -1.67 2.01
C LEU A 84 -7.14 -2.35 1.67
N SER A 85 -6.13 -2.17 2.52
CA SER A 85 -4.81 -2.76 2.35
C SER A 85 -4.39 -3.53 3.59
N GLN A 86 -3.73 -4.65 3.40
CA GLN A 86 -3.12 -5.39 4.52
C GLN A 86 -1.85 -4.71 5.04
N TYR A 87 -1.17 -3.92 4.20
CA TYR A 87 0.10 -3.27 4.52
C TYR A 87 0.09 -1.80 4.08
N VAL A 88 0.93 -0.98 4.73
CA VAL A 88 1.11 0.42 4.30
C VAL A 88 1.97 0.47 3.03
N GLU A 89 1.33 0.58 1.88
CA GLU A 89 1.96 0.64 0.55
C GLU A 89 1.97 2.08 0.04
N THR A 90 2.99 2.85 0.44
CA THR A 90 3.09 4.29 0.10
C THR A 90 3.15 4.56 -1.40
N GLU A 91 3.76 3.69 -2.21
CA GLU A 91 3.86 3.87 -3.66
C GLU A 91 2.49 3.76 -4.33
N ASN A 92 1.70 2.77 -3.93
CA ASN A 92 0.35 2.56 -4.40
C ASN A 92 -0.57 3.73 -4.03
N ALA A 93 -0.48 4.19 -2.77
CA ALA A 93 -1.22 5.34 -2.31
C ALA A 93 -0.82 6.63 -3.05
N MET A 94 0.47 6.88 -3.26
CA MET A 94 0.94 8.05 -4.01
C MET A 94 0.48 8.04 -5.47
N SER A 95 0.38 6.87 -6.12
CA SER A 95 -0.15 6.76 -7.48
C SER A 95 -1.63 7.16 -7.59
N LEU A 96 -2.36 7.03 -6.49
CA LEU A 96 -3.78 7.36 -6.39
C LEU A 96 -4.03 8.82 -5.99
N PHE A 97 -3.28 9.32 -5.01
CA PHE A 97 -3.46 10.66 -4.44
C PHE A 97 -2.58 11.73 -5.11
N GLY A 98 -1.50 11.34 -5.83
CA GLY A 98 -0.44 12.23 -6.30
C GLY A 98 -0.72 12.99 -7.60
N GLY A 99 -1.87 12.84 -8.23
CA GLY A 99 -2.11 13.35 -9.58
C GLY A 99 -2.73 14.75 -9.69
N ASN A 100 -3.57 15.15 -8.74
CA ASN A 100 -4.26 16.46 -8.72
C ASN A 100 -5.01 16.60 -7.40
N PRO A 101 -5.14 17.79 -6.77
CA PRO A 101 -5.96 17.99 -5.57
C PRO A 101 -7.42 17.52 -5.74
N ASP A 102 -8.00 17.67 -6.92
CA ASP A 102 -9.33 17.14 -7.26
C ASP A 102 -9.32 15.61 -7.45
N GLY A 103 -8.17 15.00 -7.69
CA GLY A 103 -8.00 13.57 -7.84
C GLY A 103 -8.17 12.76 -6.56
N ALA A 104 -8.08 13.38 -5.39
CA ALA A 104 -8.30 12.74 -4.08
C ALA A 104 -9.76 12.75 -3.64
N ARG A 105 -10.63 13.49 -4.31
CA ARG A 105 -12.05 13.61 -3.96
C ARG A 105 -12.76 12.27 -4.12
N GLY A 106 -13.49 11.84 -3.10
CA GLY A 106 -14.18 10.55 -3.11
C GLY A 106 -13.23 9.34 -3.04
N LEU A 107 -12.00 9.52 -2.54
CA LEU A 107 -11.02 8.44 -2.43
C LEU A 107 -10.58 8.25 -0.98
N GLY A 108 -10.56 6.98 -0.54
CA GLY A 108 -10.04 6.59 0.75
C GLY A 108 -9.04 5.46 0.66
N TYR A 109 -8.18 5.38 1.66
CA TYR A 109 -7.22 4.29 1.86
C TYR A 109 -7.13 4.00 3.35
N LEU A 110 -7.48 2.80 3.77
CA LEU A 110 -7.35 2.31 5.14
C LEU A 110 -6.61 0.98 5.18
N LEU A 111 -5.97 0.72 6.31
CA LEU A 111 -5.47 -0.62 6.62
C LEU A 111 -6.63 -1.54 7.01
N LYS A 112 -6.58 -2.83 6.61
CA LYS A 112 -7.61 -3.83 6.97
C LYS A 112 -7.79 -3.99 8.48
N GLU A 113 -6.74 -3.72 9.28
CA GLU A 113 -6.83 -3.71 10.74
C GLU A 113 -7.75 -2.62 11.30
N ARG A 114 -7.93 -1.49 10.58
CA ARG A 114 -8.86 -0.41 10.96
C ARG A 114 -10.32 -0.82 10.86
N VAL A 115 -10.64 -1.86 10.11
CA VAL A 115 -12.02 -2.40 10.05
C VAL A 115 -12.48 -2.92 11.41
N SER A 116 -11.56 -3.27 12.31
CA SER A 116 -11.88 -3.65 13.70
C SER A 116 -12.40 -2.48 14.54
N ASP A 117 -12.06 -1.24 14.19
CA ASP A 117 -12.67 -0.02 14.72
C ASP A 117 -13.83 0.38 13.81
N ILE A 118 -15.02 -0.13 14.16
CA ILE A 118 -16.23 -0.01 13.35
C ILE A 118 -16.57 1.47 13.10
N ASP A 119 -16.48 2.30 14.11
CA ASP A 119 -16.85 3.72 14.01
C ASP A 119 -15.92 4.46 13.04
N GLU A 120 -14.61 4.23 13.15
CA GLU A 120 -13.60 4.82 12.24
C GLU A 120 -13.83 4.37 10.80
N PHE A 121 -14.07 3.08 10.57
CA PHE A 121 -14.32 2.52 9.24
C PHE A 121 -15.60 3.09 8.61
N ILE A 122 -16.69 3.13 9.34
CA ILE A 122 -17.98 3.65 8.86
C ILE A 122 -17.90 5.15 8.57
N ASP A 123 -17.24 5.92 9.42
CA ASP A 123 -17.03 7.36 9.20
C ASP A 123 -16.16 7.62 7.96
N ALA A 124 -15.12 6.83 7.74
CA ALA A 124 -14.29 6.90 6.55
C ALA A 124 -15.11 6.61 5.28
N LEU A 125 -15.93 5.56 5.30
CA LEU A 125 -16.78 5.19 4.16
C LEU A 125 -17.83 6.26 3.85
N ARG A 126 -18.52 6.81 4.87
CA ARG A 126 -19.47 7.91 4.70
C ARG A 126 -18.80 9.17 4.13
N ARG A 127 -17.61 9.48 4.61
CA ARG A 127 -16.82 10.62 4.12
C ARG A 127 -16.47 10.48 2.65
N VAL A 128 -16.00 9.31 2.25
CA VAL A 128 -15.64 9.00 0.86
C VAL A 128 -16.86 9.03 -0.04
N ALA A 129 -17.99 8.44 0.38
CA ALA A 129 -19.26 8.48 -0.34
C ALA A 129 -19.79 9.93 -0.53
N ALA A 130 -19.51 10.82 0.40
CA ALA A 130 -19.86 12.25 0.29
C ALA A 130 -18.84 13.06 -0.56
N GLY A 131 -17.90 12.40 -1.22
CA GLY A 131 -16.87 13.04 -2.04
C GLY A 131 -15.70 13.61 -1.22
N GLY A 132 -15.59 13.28 0.08
CA GLY A 132 -14.44 13.63 0.90
C GLY A 132 -13.29 12.64 0.73
N THR A 133 -12.24 12.82 1.52
CA THR A 133 -11.04 11.94 1.50
C THR A 133 -10.86 11.29 2.87
N ALA A 134 -10.50 10.01 2.89
CA ALA A 134 -10.14 9.28 4.10
C ALA A 134 -8.78 8.60 3.90
N VAL A 135 -7.80 8.96 4.70
CA VAL A 135 -6.44 8.41 4.61
C VAL A 135 -6.01 7.89 5.97
N ASP A 136 -5.52 6.66 5.98
CA ASP A 136 -5.00 6.04 7.19
C ASP A 136 -3.88 6.89 7.81
N PRO A 137 -3.92 7.17 9.12
CA PRO A 137 -2.92 7.97 9.80
C PRO A 137 -1.50 7.40 9.67
N ASP A 138 -1.33 6.07 9.65
CA ASP A 138 -0.02 5.43 9.49
C ASP A 138 0.53 5.64 8.08
N LEU A 139 -0.34 5.67 7.07
CA LEU A 139 0.04 6.03 5.71
C LEU A 139 0.48 7.50 5.64
N VAL A 140 -0.29 8.42 6.24
CA VAL A 140 0.06 9.86 6.31
C VAL A 140 1.40 10.03 7.01
N ALA A 141 1.61 9.40 8.16
CA ALA A 141 2.87 9.46 8.90
C ALA A 141 4.06 8.99 8.04
N ARG A 142 3.91 7.92 7.27
CA ARG A 142 4.96 7.45 6.35
C ARG A 142 5.16 8.36 5.14
N MET A 143 4.11 8.96 4.61
CA MET A 143 4.22 9.93 3.50
C MET A 143 4.91 11.22 3.94
N VAL A 144 4.59 11.73 5.13
CA VAL A 144 5.20 12.95 5.71
C VAL A 144 6.63 12.69 6.19
N SER A 145 6.92 11.48 6.69
CA SER A 145 8.28 11.09 7.11
C SER A 145 9.22 10.82 5.92
N ARG A 146 8.71 10.78 4.69
CA ARG A 146 9.56 10.82 3.49
C ARG A 146 10.07 12.25 3.32
N PRO A 147 11.39 12.48 3.23
CA PRO A 147 11.91 13.77 2.80
C PRO A 147 11.28 14.12 1.45
N GLN A 148 10.62 15.27 1.36
CA GLN A 148 10.12 15.81 0.10
C GLN A 148 11.32 16.03 -0.83
N GLY A 149 11.44 15.20 -1.83
CA GLY A 149 12.44 15.25 -2.87
C GLY A 149 12.70 13.84 -3.34
N GLY A 150 12.41 13.56 -4.59
CA GLY A 150 12.81 12.34 -5.28
C GLY A 150 14.34 12.22 -5.35
N ARG A 151 14.97 12.00 -4.19
CA ARG A 151 16.35 11.54 -4.11
C ARG A 151 16.30 10.03 -4.21
N ASN A 152 16.90 9.51 -5.25
CA ASN A 152 17.15 8.10 -5.39
C ASN A 152 17.73 7.57 -4.08
N MET A 153 17.07 6.54 -3.47
CA MET A 153 17.54 5.93 -2.21
C MET A 153 19.01 5.47 -2.30
N GLY A 154 19.54 5.28 -3.51
CA GLY A 154 20.95 5.02 -3.77
C GLY A 154 21.87 6.24 -3.69
N GLU A 155 21.33 7.48 -3.79
CA GLU A 155 22.15 8.71 -3.72
C GLU A 155 22.52 9.11 -2.29
N GLU A 156 21.81 8.62 -1.28
CA GLU A 156 22.14 8.86 0.14
C GLU A 156 23.19 7.88 0.69
N LEU A 157 23.50 6.81 -0.06
CA LEU A 157 24.55 5.87 0.34
C LEU A 157 25.94 6.47 0.05
N SER A 158 26.83 6.39 1.03
CA SER A 158 28.25 6.64 0.78
C SER A 158 28.79 5.61 -0.23
N SER A 159 29.93 5.91 -0.87
CA SER A 159 30.58 4.96 -1.78
C SER A 159 30.81 3.59 -1.10
N ARG A 160 31.22 3.60 0.16
CA ARG A 160 31.47 2.37 0.93
C ARG A 160 30.20 1.60 1.27
N GLU A 161 29.11 2.28 1.57
CA GLU A 161 27.81 1.62 1.78
C GLU A 161 27.27 1.02 0.49
N ARG A 162 27.52 1.66 -0.65
CA ARG A 162 27.16 1.15 -1.96
C ARG A 162 27.96 -0.12 -2.28
N ASP A 163 29.30 -0.09 -2.11
CA ASP A 163 30.16 -1.25 -2.29
C ASP A 163 29.69 -2.46 -1.43
N VAL A 164 29.32 -2.18 -0.17
CA VAL A 164 28.80 -3.22 0.75
C VAL A 164 27.45 -3.77 0.26
N LEU A 165 26.55 -2.90 -0.21
CA LEU A 165 25.22 -3.28 -0.66
C LEU A 165 25.25 -4.08 -1.97
N GLU A 166 26.17 -3.75 -2.90
CA GLU A 166 26.42 -4.52 -4.12
C GLU A 166 26.86 -5.95 -3.80
N LEU A 167 27.84 -6.10 -2.91
CA LEU A 167 28.28 -7.43 -2.48
C LEU A 167 27.19 -8.18 -1.68
N MET A 168 26.32 -7.47 -0.97
CA MET A 168 25.13 -8.07 -0.36
C MET A 168 24.15 -8.60 -1.42
N ALA A 169 23.97 -7.86 -2.52
CA ALA A 169 23.13 -8.26 -3.65
C ALA A 169 23.68 -9.48 -4.41
N GLU A 170 25.00 -9.66 -4.43
CA GLU A 170 25.65 -10.88 -4.89
C GLU A 170 25.48 -12.09 -3.93
N GLY A 171 24.82 -11.91 -2.80
CA GLY A 171 24.64 -12.97 -1.79
C GLY A 171 25.86 -13.23 -0.90
N ARG A 172 26.84 -12.33 -0.86
CA ARG A 172 28.06 -12.50 -0.06
C ARG A 172 27.77 -12.43 1.46
N THR A 173 28.47 -13.23 2.23
CA THR A 173 28.46 -13.12 3.72
C THR A 173 29.25 -11.91 4.19
N ASN A 174 29.03 -11.45 5.44
CA ASN A 174 29.79 -10.33 6.02
C ASN A 174 31.30 -10.58 6.00
N GLN A 175 31.72 -11.83 6.25
CA GLN A 175 33.11 -12.24 6.18
C GLN A 175 33.69 -12.16 4.75
N ALA A 176 32.91 -12.53 3.74
CA ALA A 176 33.34 -12.40 2.34
C ALA A 176 33.43 -10.93 1.93
N ILE A 177 32.47 -10.08 2.33
CA ILE A 177 32.48 -8.63 2.12
C ILE A 177 33.70 -7.99 2.79
N SER A 178 33.99 -8.37 4.04
CA SER A 178 35.15 -7.92 4.81
C SER A 178 36.45 -8.16 4.04
N ARG A 179 36.63 -9.36 3.49
CA ARG A 179 37.81 -9.72 2.70
C ARG A 179 37.87 -8.94 1.38
N SER A 180 36.73 -8.83 0.67
CA SER A 180 36.69 -8.16 -0.64
C SER A 180 36.98 -6.66 -0.54
N LEU A 181 36.53 -6.00 0.53
CA LEU A 181 36.70 -4.55 0.71
C LEU A 181 37.89 -4.19 1.60
N PHE A 182 38.65 -5.18 2.10
CA PHE A 182 39.75 -4.97 3.06
C PHE A 182 39.30 -4.23 4.32
N LEU A 183 38.12 -4.56 4.87
CA LEU A 183 37.53 -3.97 6.06
C LEU A 183 37.47 -5.00 7.20
N GLY A 184 37.41 -4.53 8.45
CA GLY A 184 37.06 -5.40 9.57
C GLY A 184 35.58 -5.82 9.53
N GLU A 185 35.24 -7.02 10.01
CA GLU A 185 33.85 -7.51 10.04
C GLU A 185 32.91 -6.55 10.81
N ARG A 186 33.38 -5.96 11.93
CA ARG A 186 32.63 -4.95 12.69
C ARG A 186 32.34 -3.69 11.87
N THR A 187 33.25 -3.30 10.98
CA THR A 187 33.07 -2.15 10.08
C THR A 187 32.02 -2.46 9.01
N VAL A 188 32.03 -3.67 8.46
CA VAL A 188 30.98 -4.14 7.53
C VAL A 188 29.60 -4.16 8.21
N GLU A 189 29.52 -4.66 9.45
CA GLU A 189 28.29 -4.64 10.23
C GLU A 189 27.79 -3.20 10.50
N ALA A 190 28.71 -2.26 10.77
CA ALA A 190 28.36 -0.86 10.95
C ALA A 190 27.77 -0.25 9.65
N HIS A 191 28.39 -0.53 8.50
CA HIS A 191 27.84 -0.10 7.20
C HIS A 191 26.48 -0.72 6.92
N ILE A 192 26.29 -2.01 7.16
CA ILE A 192 25.00 -2.70 6.98
C ILE A 192 23.94 -2.07 7.89
N ARG A 193 24.28 -1.76 9.14
CA ARG A 193 23.35 -1.11 10.06
C ARG A 193 22.97 0.29 9.56
N SER A 194 23.94 1.05 9.06
CA SER A 194 23.71 2.37 8.45
C SER A 194 22.81 2.28 7.22
N ILE A 195 23.02 1.30 6.33
CA ILE A 195 22.16 1.03 5.18
C ILE A 195 20.72 0.75 5.62
N PHE A 196 20.54 -0.11 6.64
CA PHE A 196 19.21 -0.41 7.17
C PHE A 196 18.50 0.83 7.72
N LEU A 197 19.24 1.73 8.40
CA LEU A 197 18.70 3.00 8.88
C LEU A 197 18.31 3.93 7.73
N LYS A 198 19.18 4.07 6.72
CA LYS A 198 18.92 4.90 5.54
C LYS A 198 17.74 4.39 4.70
N PHE A 199 17.55 3.08 4.66
CA PHE A 199 16.42 2.43 3.99
C PHE A 199 15.19 2.28 4.90
N ASN A 200 15.25 2.82 6.14
CA ASN A 200 14.19 2.75 7.14
C ASN A 200 13.71 1.30 7.43
N LEU A 201 14.62 0.35 7.38
CA LEU A 201 14.33 -1.07 7.62
C LEU A 201 14.41 -1.36 9.13
N ARG A 202 13.27 -1.35 9.79
CA ARG A 202 13.16 -1.67 11.22
C ARG A 202 13.33 -3.18 11.45
N PRO A 203 13.80 -3.61 12.66
CA PRO A 203 13.80 -5.02 13.03
C PRO A 203 12.36 -5.48 13.24
N GLU A 204 11.88 -6.34 12.36
CA GLU A 204 10.60 -7.03 12.49
C GLU A 204 10.87 -8.54 12.60
N PRO A 205 10.12 -9.29 13.42
CA PRO A 205 10.37 -10.72 13.64
C PRO A 205 10.24 -11.57 12.37
N GLU A 206 9.43 -11.14 11.43
CA GLU A 206 9.11 -11.86 10.19
C GLU A 206 9.93 -11.39 8.98
N ASP A 207 10.72 -10.31 9.12
CA ASP A 207 11.42 -9.69 8.01
C ASP A 207 12.94 -9.92 8.01
N HIS A 208 13.45 -10.44 6.91
CA HIS A 208 14.89 -10.49 6.65
C HIS A 208 15.38 -9.16 6.07
N ARG A 209 15.71 -8.18 6.96
CA ARG A 209 16.18 -6.83 6.57
C ARG A 209 17.25 -6.81 5.49
N ARG A 210 18.14 -7.81 5.47
CA ARG A 210 19.17 -7.94 4.45
C ARG A 210 18.57 -8.16 3.06
N VAL A 211 17.53 -9.00 2.96
CA VAL A 211 16.81 -9.25 1.72
C VAL A 211 16.07 -8.00 1.28
N LEU A 212 15.39 -7.33 2.21
CA LEU A 212 14.66 -6.09 1.93
C LEU A 212 15.60 -4.98 1.43
N ALA A 213 16.80 -4.83 2.01
CA ALA A 213 17.79 -3.86 1.56
C ALA A 213 18.23 -4.13 0.11
N VAL A 214 18.51 -5.38 -0.23
CA VAL A 214 18.90 -5.80 -1.59
C VAL A 214 17.76 -5.55 -2.59
N LEU A 215 16.53 -5.95 -2.24
CA LEU A 215 15.36 -5.72 -3.11
C LEU A 215 15.11 -4.23 -3.35
N SER A 216 15.26 -3.41 -2.31
CA SER A 216 15.13 -1.96 -2.42
C SER A 216 16.19 -1.35 -3.34
N TYR A 217 17.43 -1.84 -3.27
CA TYR A 217 18.54 -1.42 -4.13
C TYR A 217 18.29 -1.79 -5.60
N LEU A 218 17.90 -3.03 -5.86
CA LEU A 218 17.62 -3.51 -7.22
C LEU A 218 16.43 -2.77 -7.87
N ARG A 219 15.39 -2.46 -7.10
CA ARG A 219 14.24 -1.66 -7.57
C ARG A 219 14.60 -0.20 -7.86
N ALA A 220 15.58 0.35 -7.15
CA ALA A 220 16.05 1.73 -7.37
C ALA A 220 16.99 1.88 -8.59
N GLY A 221 17.21 0.83 -9.38
CA GLY A 221 18.04 0.85 -10.60
C GLY A 221 19.51 0.54 -10.35
N GLY A 222 19.83 -0.14 -9.27
CA GLY A 222 21.19 -0.68 -9.02
C GLY A 222 21.50 -1.91 -9.88
N GLY A 223 21.60 -1.72 -11.18
CA GLY A 223 22.03 -2.74 -12.12
C GLY A 223 22.51 -2.09 -13.41
N HIS A 224 23.81 -2.03 -13.54
CA HIS A 224 24.48 -1.91 -14.84
C HIS A 224 24.88 -3.31 -15.26
#